data_44c532a0f5c8093e92bdb34bb292a6b2
#
_entry.id   44c532a0f5c8093e92bdb34bb292a6b2
#
_cell.length_a   1.000
_cell.length_b   1.000
_cell.length_c   1.000
_cell.angle_alpha   90.00
_cell.angle_beta   90.00
_cell.angle_gamma   90.00
#
_symmetry.space_group_name_H-M   'P 1'
#
loop_
_entity.id
_entity.type
_entity.pdbx_description
1 polymer ?
#
loop_
_entity_poly.entity_id
_entity_poly.type
_entity_poly.pdbx_seq_one_letter_code
_entity_poly.pdbx_strand_id
1 'polypeptide(L)'
;MGETYLIAAEALIRQHEYDDALYYINEIRKRAAYKKGEDRSAYCDGGAAYNSNSLGYASMGDVNSYMAENSYYESNGVSETTDATNLIVTDIQKLPAEDKAIIDKLNYTDDYDRMMCFLLNERSRELCGEFLRWEDLARTKTLVARAKAFNPDAASNVDEHHCLRPIPQTYLDAIQKDGHALTSEEKKAEQNPGY
;
A
#
# COMPACT_ATOMS: atom_id res chain seq x y z
N MET A 1 13.38 -9.18 -3.70
CA MET A 1 13.82 -8.58 -4.99
C MET A 1 12.90 -7.44 -5.45
N GLY A 2 11.57 -7.61 -5.47
CA GLY A 2 10.64 -6.53 -5.86
C GLY A 2 10.79 -5.26 -5.02
N GLU A 3 10.91 -5.38 -3.72
CA GLU A 3 11.13 -4.22 -2.85
C GLU A 3 12.39 -3.43 -3.21
N THR A 4 13.49 -4.10 -3.55
CA THR A 4 14.74 -3.42 -3.94
C THR A 4 14.56 -2.53 -5.16
N TYR A 5 13.80 -3.00 -6.16
CA TYR A 5 13.46 -2.19 -7.34
C TYR A 5 12.60 -0.97 -6.96
N LEU A 6 11.63 -1.15 -6.06
CA LEU A 6 10.77 -0.06 -5.61
C LEU A 6 11.52 0.96 -4.73
N ILE A 7 12.52 0.52 -3.95
CA ILE A 7 13.42 1.43 -3.23
C ILE A 7 14.27 2.26 -4.21
N ALA A 8 14.80 1.62 -5.26
CA ALA A 8 15.55 2.33 -6.30
C ALA A 8 14.67 3.35 -7.02
N ALA A 9 13.44 2.95 -7.39
CA ALA A 9 12.47 3.86 -8.01
C ALA A 9 12.14 5.05 -7.08
N GLU A 10 11.96 4.82 -5.78
CA GLU A 10 11.72 5.91 -4.83
C GLU A 10 12.91 6.87 -4.75
N ALA A 11 14.12 6.35 -4.71
CA ALA A 11 15.32 7.18 -4.67
C ALA A 11 15.42 8.10 -5.89
N LEU A 12 15.07 7.59 -7.07
CA LEU A 12 15.03 8.35 -8.33
C LEU A 12 13.90 9.39 -8.34
N ILE A 13 12.71 9.05 -7.86
CA ILE A 13 11.59 10.01 -7.72
C ILE A 13 12.02 11.18 -6.83
N ARG A 14 12.72 10.91 -5.72
CA ARG A 14 13.23 11.94 -4.80
C ARG A 14 14.30 12.83 -5.44
N GLN A 15 14.93 12.37 -6.51
CA GLN A 15 15.88 13.14 -7.33
C GLN A 15 15.23 13.77 -8.55
N HIS A 16 13.91 13.60 -8.73
CA HIS A 16 13.14 14.05 -9.90
C HIS A 16 13.53 13.36 -11.22
N GLU A 17 14.15 12.18 -11.13
CA GLU A 17 14.53 11.34 -12.27
C GLU A 17 13.40 10.35 -12.58
N TYR A 18 12.28 10.87 -13.09
CA TYR A 18 11.03 10.11 -13.19
C TYR A 18 11.05 9.00 -14.24
N ASP A 19 11.71 9.23 -15.38
CA ASP A 19 11.82 8.23 -16.43
C ASP A 19 12.64 7.02 -15.98
N ASP A 20 13.72 7.27 -15.26
CA ASP A 20 14.53 6.21 -14.67
C ASP A 20 13.78 5.47 -13.56
N ALA A 21 12.96 6.18 -12.77
CA ALA A 21 12.09 5.55 -11.79
C ALA A 21 11.06 4.63 -12.46
N LEU A 22 10.46 5.05 -13.57
CA LEU A 22 9.54 4.22 -14.35
C LEU A 22 10.21 2.94 -14.87
N TYR A 23 11.48 2.99 -15.24
CA TYR A 23 12.22 1.79 -15.64
C TYR A 23 12.13 0.70 -14.55
N TYR A 24 12.46 1.02 -13.30
CA TYR A 24 12.42 0.06 -12.20
C TYR A 24 11.01 -0.42 -11.86
N ILE A 25 10.02 0.46 -11.89
CA ILE A 25 8.61 0.09 -11.70
C ILE A 25 8.16 -0.86 -12.80
N ASN A 26 8.50 -0.57 -14.04
CA ASN A 26 8.13 -1.38 -15.20
C ASN A 26 8.75 -2.78 -15.18
N GLU A 27 9.93 -2.96 -14.62
CA GLU A 27 10.52 -4.30 -14.47
C GLU A 27 9.65 -5.21 -13.59
N ILE A 28 9.04 -4.66 -12.53
CA ILE A 28 8.09 -5.39 -11.68
C ILE A 28 6.80 -5.67 -12.46
N ARG A 29 6.27 -4.66 -13.15
CA ARG A 29 5.05 -4.78 -13.93
C ARG A 29 5.20 -5.80 -15.07
N LYS A 30 6.33 -5.83 -15.76
CA LYS A 30 6.67 -6.86 -16.77
C LYS A 30 6.67 -8.26 -16.19
N ARG A 31 7.22 -8.43 -14.99
CA ARG A 31 7.26 -9.72 -14.31
C ARG A 31 5.85 -10.21 -13.98
N ALA A 32 4.97 -9.32 -13.54
CA ALA A 32 3.60 -9.63 -13.16
C ALA A 32 2.68 -9.85 -14.38
N ALA A 33 3.08 -9.40 -15.56
CA ALA A 33 2.26 -9.51 -16.76
C ALA A 33 2.06 -10.95 -17.20
N TYR A 34 0.90 -11.20 -17.82
CA TYR A 34 0.61 -12.50 -18.46
C TYR A 34 1.64 -12.82 -19.54
N LYS A 35 2.09 -14.06 -19.58
CA LYS A 35 2.98 -14.58 -20.62
C LYS A 35 2.18 -15.52 -21.51
N LYS A 36 2.33 -15.38 -22.82
CA LYS A 36 1.63 -16.22 -23.79
C LYS A 36 1.91 -17.70 -23.51
N GLY A 37 0.82 -18.46 -23.29
CA GLY A 37 0.88 -19.87 -22.97
C GLY A 37 0.98 -20.19 -21.47
N GLU A 38 1.00 -19.16 -20.60
CA GLU A 38 0.91 -19.35 -19.17
C GLU A 38 -0.50 -19.77 -18.77
N ASP A 39 -0.63 -20.87 -18.04
CA ASP A 39 -1.89 -21.30 -17.46
C ASP A 39 -2.01 -20.77 -16.03
N ARG A 40 -2.86 -19.78 -15.83
CA ARG A 40 -3.17 -19.19 -14.51
C ARG A 40 -4.41 -19.77 -13.86
N SER A 41 -5.10 -20.70 -14.49
CA SER A 41 -6.31 -21.33 -13.94
C SER A 41 -6.05 -22.00 -12.59
N ALA A 42 -4.83 -22.47 -12.35
CA ALA A 42 -4.42 -23.01 -11.06
C ALA A 42 -4.36 -21.97 -9.92
N TYR A 43 -4.29 -20.68 -10.26
CA TYR A 43 -4.18 -19.58 -9.30
C TYR A 43 -5.43 -18.70 -9.23
N CYS A 44 -6.32 -18.82 -10.22
CA CYS A 44 -7.56 -18.05 -10.35
C CYS A 44 -8.72 -19.01 -10.51
N ASP A 45 -9.35 -19.35 -9.41
CA ASP A 45 -10.45 -20.33 -9.38
C ASP A 45 -11.85 -19.70 -9.53
N GLY A 46 -11.91 -18.41 -9.88
CA GLY A 46 -13.16 -17.66 -9.97
C GLY A 46 -13.87 -17.50 -8.62
N GLY A 47 -13.16 -17.61 -7.51
CA GLY A 47 -13.75 -17.54 -6.17
C GLY A 47 -14.47 -18.83 -5.76
N ALA A 48 -14.19 -19.97 -6.39
CA ALA A 48 -14.89 -21.23 -6.13
C ALA A 48 -14.86 -21.65 -4.66
N ALA A 49 -13.73 -21.43 -3.98
CA ALA A 49 -13.59 -21.72 -2.55
C ALA A 49 -14.56 -20.88 -1.69
N TYR A 50 -14.79 -19.63 -2.05
CA TYR A 50 -15.73 -18.73 -1.38
C TYR A 50 -17.18 -19.09 -1.73
N ASN A 51 -17.46 -19.34 -3.00
CA ASN A 51 -18.80 -19.73 -3.47
C ASN A 51 -19.27 -21.03 -2.83
N SER A 52 -18.38 -21.98 -2.63
CA SER A 52 -18.67 -23.24 -1.96
C SER A 52 -18.65 -23.14 -0.44
N ASN A 53 -18.29 -21.99 0.13
CA ASN A 53 -18.05 -21.82 1.57
C ASN A 53 -17.08 -22.85 2.17
N SER A 54 -16.19 -23.40 1.37
CA SER A 54 -15.27 -24.47 1.77
C SER A 54 -14.26 -24.04 2.83
N LEU A 55 -14.07 -22.73 3.01
CA LEU A 55 -13.15 -22.15 3.99
C LEU A 55 -13.85 -21.61 5.26
N GLY A 56 -15.12 -21.92 5.46
CA GLY A 56 -15.85 -21.55 6.68
C GLY A 56 -16.23 -20.07 6.78
N TYR A 57 -16.28 -19.35 5.68
CA TYR A 57 -16.63 -17.93 5.65
C TYR A 57 -18.11 -17.62 5.91
N ALA A 58 -18.97 -18.63 6.08
CA ALA A 58 -20.40 -18.42 6.38
C ALA A 58 -20.64 -17.58 7.64
N SER A 59 -19.69 -17.57 8.57
CA SER A 59 -19.78 -16.76 9.79
C SER A 59 -19.42 -15.27 9.60
N MET A 60 -18.94 -14.90 8.41
CA MET A 60 -18.49 -13.54 8.11
C MET A 60 -19.60 -12.65 7.51
N GLY A 61 -20.86 -13.06 7.58
CA GLY A 61 -21.98 -12.34 7.03
C GLY A 61 -22.26 -12.69 5.57
N ASP A 62 -22.77 -11.75 4.79
CA ASP A 62 -23.09 -11.99 3.38
C ASP A 62 -21.81 -12.08 2.53
N VAL A 63 -21.24 -13.29 2.52
CA VAL A 63 -20.02 -13.58 1.74
C VAL A 63 -20.25 -13.38 0.25
N ASN A 64 -21.48 -13.63 -0.23
CA ASN A 64 -21.81 -13.44 -1.64
C ASN A 64 -21.77 -11.95 -2.03
N SER A 65 -22.32 -11.08 -1.18
CA SER A 65 -22.21 -9.62 -1.38
C SER A 65 -20.76 -9.16 -1.36
N TYR A 66 -19.99 -9.60 -0.37
CA TYR A 66 -18.58 -9.27 -0.28
C TYR A 66 -17.82 -9.72 -1.53
N MET A 67 -18.07 -10.92 -2.00
CA MET A 67 -17.44 -11.47 -3.19
C MET A 67 -17.93 -10.77 -4.46
N ALA A 68 -19.22 -10.44 -4.58
CA ALA A 68 -19.74 -9.71 -5.72
C ALA A 68 -19.15 -8.30 -5.84
N GLU A 69 -18.94 -7.62 -4.71
CA GLU A 69 -18.36 -6.28 -4.68
C GLU A 69 -16.82 -6.28 -4.81
N ASN A 70 -16.17 -7.33 -4.35
CA ASN A 70 -14.73 -7.44 -4.27
C ASN A 70 -14.17 -8.61 -5.08
N SER A 71 -14.92 -9.13 -6.04
CA SER A 71 -14.56 -10.36 -6.74
C SER A 71 -13.38 -10.17 -7.69
N TYR A 72 -12.26 -9.90 -7.11
CA TYR A 72 -10.97 -9.99 -7.76
C TYR A 72 -10.80 -11.36 -8.47
N TYR A 73 -11.41 -12.40 -7.91
CA TYR A 73 -11.43 -13.75 -8.45
C TYR A 73 -12.40 -13.93 -9.62
N GLU A 74 -13.43 -13.10 -9.72
CA GLU A 74 -14.38 -13.14 -10.84
C GLU A 74 -13.85 -12.37 -12.06
N SER A 75 -12.97 -11.43 -11.84
CA SER A 75 -12.46 -10.64 -12.94
C SER A 75 -11.62 -11.48 -13.87
N ASN A 76 -11.45 -12.69 -13.81
CA ASN A 76 -10.74 -13.54 -14.79
C ASN A 76 -10.11 -12.81 -15.99
N GLY A 77 -9.92 -11.54 -15.81
CA GLY A 77 -9.19 -10.64 -16.67
C GLY A 77 -7.73 -11.05 -16.88
N VAL A 78 -7.35 -12.21 -16.29
CA VAL A 78 -6.13 -12.93 -16.62
C VAL A 78 -6.02 -13.15 -18.13
N SER A 79 -7.15 -13.31 -18.84
CA SER A 79 -7.18 -13.39 -20.30
C SER A 79 -7.12 -12.02 -20.99
N GLU A 80 -7.36 -10.93 -20.27
CA GLU A 80 -7.34 -9.57 -20.83
C GLU A 80 -5.96 -8.92 -20.77
N THR A 81 -5.10 -9.32 -19.84
CA THR A 81 -3.69 -8.93 -19.83
C THR A 81 -2.88 -9.84 -20.77
N THR A 82 -3.17 -9.72 -22.04
CA THR A 82 -2.58 -10.61 -23.06
C THR A 82 -1.13 -10.25 -23.40
N ASP A 83 -0.63 -9.12 -22.95
CA ASP A 83 0.69 -8.60 -23.31
C ASP A 83 1.29 -7.77 -22.15
N ALA A 84 2.58 -7.96 -21.91
CA ALA A 84 3.35 -7.13 -20.98
C ALA A 84 3.29 -5.64 -21.32
N THR A 85 3.10 -5.29 -22.58
CA THR A 85 3.01 -3.90 -23.04
C THR A 85 1.83 -3.14 -22.44
N ASN A 86 0.73 -3.82 -22.12
CA ASN A 86 -0.46 -3.19 -21.52
C ASN A 86 -0.20 -2.68 -20.10
N LEU A 87 0.82 -3.20 -19.42
CA LEU A 87 1.18 -2.81 -18.06
C LEU A 87 2.31 -1.78 -18.01
N ILE A 88 3.02 -1.55 -19.11
CA ILE A 88 4.16 -0.64 -19.17
C ILE A 88 3.69 0.81 -19.16
N VAL A 89 4.22 1.59 -18.24
CA VAL A 89 4.00 3.03 -18.16
C VAL A 89 5.22 3.75 -18.71
N THR A 90 5.02 4.54 -19.76
CA THR A 90 6.10 5.27 -20.46
C THR A 90 5.96 6.79 -20.35
N ASP A 91 4.89 7.26 -19.71
CA ASP A 91 4.59 8.68 -19.61
C ASP A 91 3.96 8.96 -18.26
N ILE A 92 4.61 9.74 -17.43
CA ILE A 92 4.14 10.11 -16.07
C ILE A 92 2.81 10.90 -16.11
N GLN A 93 2.47 11.46 -17.26
CA GLN A 93 1.19 12.16 -17.44
C GLN A 93 0.05 11.20 -17.82
N LYS A 94 0.38 9.96 -18.20
CA LYS A 94 -0.56 8.92 -18.62
C LYS A 94 -0.50 7.68 -17.71
N LEU A 95 -0.59 7.91 -16.42
CA LEU A 95 -0.66 6.83 -15.45
C LEU A 95 -1.95 6.02 -15.60
N PRO A 96 -1.97 4.73 -15.17
CA PRO A 96 -3.16 3.89 -15.18
C PRO A 96 -4.37 4.58 -14.55
N ALA A 97 -5.57 4.29 -15.06
CA ALA A 97 -6.80 4.98 -14.66
C ALA A 97 -7.09 4.85 -13.15
N GLU A 98 -6.83 3.67 -12.58
CA GLU A 98 -6.97 3.41 -11.14
C GLU A 98 -5.99 4.24 -10.30
N ASP A 99 -4.75 4.40 -10.75
CA ASP A 99 -3.76 5.24 -10.07
C ASP A 99 -4.12 6.71 -10.20
N LYS A 100 -4.56 7.12 -11.39
CA LYS A 100 -5.03 8.48 -11.63
C LYS A 100 -6.23 8.85 -10.74
N ALA A 101 -7.18 7.95 -10.55
CA ALA A 101 -8.33 8.18 -9.67
C ALA A 101 -7.90 8.44 -8.21
N ILE A 102 -6.87 7.73 -7.73
CA ILE A 102 -6.31 7.95 -6.39
C ILE A 102 -5.60 9.30 -6.32
N ILE A 103 -4.80 9.63 -7.32
CA ILE A 103 -4.05 10.89 -7.45
C ILE A 103 -5.02 12.07 -7.44
N ASP A 104 -6.08 12.01 -8.26
CA ASP A 104 -7.10 13.06 -8.37
C ASP A 104 -7.84 13.25 -7.03
N LYS A 105 -8.18 12.15 -6.34
CA LYS A 105 -8.87 12.21 -5.04
C LYS A 105 -7.98 12.82 -3.94
N LEU A 106 -6.67 12.65 -4.04
CA LEU A 106 -5.69 13.25 -3.13
C LEU A 106 -5.27 14.67 -3.54
N ASN A 107 -5.76 15.18 -4.68
CA ASN A 107 -5.43 16.48 -5.25
C ASN A 107 -3.92 16.68 -5.53
N TYR A 108 -3.22 15.61 -5.91
CA TYR A 108 -1.82 15.69 -6.29
C TYR A 108 -1.68 16.24 -7.70
N THR A 109 -1.10 17.44 -7.84
CA THR A 109 -1.02 18.18 -9.10
C THR A 109 0.38 18.26 -9.69
N ASP A 110 1.42 18.15 -8.87
CA ASP A 110 2.80 18.15 -9.33
C ASP A 110 3.32 16.72 -9.62
N ASP A 111 4.35 16.64 -10.42
CA ASP A 111 4.88 15.37 -10.89
C ASP A 111 5.52 14.54 -9.78
N TYR A 112 6.09 15.17 -8.76
CA TYR A 112 6.68 14.46 -7.61
C TYR A 112 5.61 13.72 -6.81
N ASP A 113 4.55 14.42 -6.41
CA ASP A 113 3.46 13.82 -5.62
C ASP A 113 2.71 12.75 -6.43
N ARG A 114 2.52 12.98 -7.72
CA ARG A 114 1.90 12.02 -8.65
C ARG A 114 2.73 10.74 -8.76
N MET A 115 4.03 10.87 -8.99
CA MET A 115 4.93 9.74 -9.12
C MET A 115 5.14 9.00 -7.78
N MET A 116 5.23 9.73 -6.67
CA MET A 116 5.28 9.13 -5.35
C MET A 116 3.98 8.36 -5.03
N CYS A 117 2.82 8.92 -5.40
CA CYS A 117 1.54 8.24 -5.26
C CYS A 117 1.49 6.95 -6.08
N PHE A 118 1.91 7.00 -7.34
CA PHE A 118 1.99 5.84 -8.23
C PHE A 118 2.93 4.75 -7.66
N LEU A 119 4.12 5.14 -7.21
CA LEU A 119 5.06 4.23 -6.55
C LEU A 119 4.44 3.55 -5.31
N LEU A 120 3.79 4.32 -4.44
CA LEU A 120 3.16 3.78 -3.23
C LEU A 120 2.01 2.82 -3.56
N ASN A 121 1.34 2.99 -4.69
CA ASN A 121 0.34 2.05 -5.18
C ASN A 121 1.01 0.78 -5.71
N GLU A 122 2.12 0.88 -6.46
CA GLU A 122 2.90 -0.29 -6.89
C GLU A 122 3.44 -1.07 -5.68
N ARG A 123 3.96 -0.37 -4.66
CA ARG A 123 4.38 -1.02 -3.41
C ARG A 123 3.24 -1.77 -2.74
N SER A 124 2.02 -1.24 -2.78
CA SER A 124 0.84 -1.96 -2.26
C SER A 124 0.52 -3.22 -3.04
N ARG A 125 0.64 -3.18 -4.36
CA ARG A 125 0.40 -4.35 -5.23
C ARG A 125 1.47 -5.42 -5.04
N GLU A 126 2.73 -5.02 -5.06
CA GLU A 126 3.88 -5.93 -5.01
C GLU A 126 4.09 -6.54 -3.61
N LEU A 127 3.90 -5.74 -2.55
CA LEU A 127 4.23 -6.11 -1.17
C LEU A 127 2.96 -6.37 -0.34
N CYS A 128 1.86 -6.73 -0.99
CA CYS A 128 0.62 -7.07 -0.33
C CYS A 128 0.83 -8.23 0.65
N GLY A 129 0.42 -8.03 1.91
CA GLY A 129 0.59 -9.04 2.97
C GLY A 129 1.96 -9.02 3.68
N GLU A 130 2.91 -8.19 3.24
CA GLU A 130 4.23 -8.07 3.88
C GLU A 130 4.28 -7.06 5.04
N PHE A 131 3.14 -6.50 5.43
CA PHE A 131 2.97 -5.57 6.57
C PHE A 131 3.75 -4.25 6.48
N LEU A 132 4.24 -3.88 5.29
CA LEU A 132 5.05 -2.67 5.09
C LEU A 132 4.22 -1.40 4.85
N ARG A 133 2.90 -1.53 4.61
CA ARG A 133 2.06 -0.43 4.17
C ARG A 133 2.02 0.74 5.14
N TRP A 134 1.87 0.48 6.44
CA TRP A 134 1.81 1.54 7.44
C TRP A 134 3.13 2.34 7.47
N GLU A 135 4.26 1.65 7.45
CA GLU A 135 5.58 2.26 7.48
C GLU A 135 5.84 3.10 6.23
N ASP A 136 5.46 2.60 5.06
CA ASP A 136 5.55 3.35 3.80
C ASP A 136 4.77 4.65 3.86
N LEU A 137 3.53 4.62 4.33
CA LEU A 137 2.67 5.80 4.39
C LEU A 137 3.12 6.78 5.48
N ALA A 138 3.59 6.28 6.63
CA ALA A 138 4.08 7.10 7.73
C ALA A 138 5.38 7.85 7.34
N ARG A 139 6.38 7.13 6.82
CA ARG A 139 7.68 7.73 6.44
C ARG A 139 7.58 8.70 5.26
N THR A 140 6.60 8.50 4.36
CA THR A 140 6.33 9.41 3.24
C THR A 140 5.35 10.52 3.62
N LYS A 141 4.86 10.56 4.87
CA LYS A 141 3.88 11.52 5.39
C LYS A 141 2.55 11.54 4.61
N THR A 142 2.18 10.42 4.01
CA THR A 142 0.93 10.28 3.24
C THR A 142 -0.15 9.53 4.02
N LEU A 143 0.17 8.99 5.21
CA LEU A 143 -0.74 8.17 6.01
C LEU A 143 -2.06 8.89 6.28
N VAL A 144 -2.01 10.09 6.84
CA VAL A 144 -3.21 10.83 7.27
C VAL A 144 -4.08 11.19 6.08
N ALA A 145 -3.49 11.73 5.01
CA ALA A 145 -4.22 12.10 3.81
C ALA A 145 -4.92 10.90 3.18
N ARG A 146 -4.21 9.77 3.04
CA ARG A 146 -4.79 8.55 2.48
C ARG A 146 -5.84 7.92 3.38
N ALA A 147 -5.62 7.87 4.69
CA ALA A 147 -6.62 7.35 5.63
C ALA A 147 -7.91 8.19 5.58
N LYS A 148 -7.80 9.51 5.60
CA LYS A 148 -8.98 10.40 5.48
C LYS A 148 -9.71 10.24 4.15
N ALA A 149 -9.00 10.02 3.06
CA ALA A 149 -9.60 9.91 1.73
C ALA A 149 -10.27 8.55 1.48
N PHE A 150 -9.72 7.45 2.04
CA PHE A 150 -10.09 6.09 1.63
C PHE A 150 -10.58 5.18 2.76
N ASN A 151 -10.47 5.61 4.02
CA ASN A 151 -10.96 4.83 5.15
C ASN A 151 -11.96 5.67 5.98
N PRO A 152 -13.27 5.54 5.72
CA PRO A 152 -14.29 6.33 6.41
C PRO A 152 -14.30 6.08 7.93
N ASP A 153 -13.95 4.88 8.38
CA ASP A 153 -13.92 4.54 9.81
C ASP A 153 -12.76 5.23 10.54
N ALA A 154 -11.64 5.43 9.87
CA ALA A 154 -10.49 6.11 10.43
C ALA A 154 -10.51 7.63 10.23
N ALA A 155 -11.25 8.13 9.24
CA ALA A 155 -11.16 9.52 8.76
C ALA A 155 -11.36 10.57 9.85
N SER A 156 -12.27 10.31 10.81
CA SER A 156 -12.56 11.22 11.92
C SER A 156 -11.55 11.16 13.07
N ASN A 157 -10.73 10.10 13.13
CA ASN A 157 -9.89 9.79 14.28
C ASN A 157 -8.39 9.84 13.96
N VAL A 158 -8.03 9.90 12.67
CA VAL A 158 -6.63 9.92 12.25
C VAL A 158 -6.09 11.34 12.13
N ASP A 159 -4.92 11.58 12.70
CA ASP A 159 -4.17 12.82 12.56
C ASP A 159 -2.65 12.57 12.53
N GLU A 160 -1.83 13.63 12.52
CA GLU A 160 -0.39 13.55 12.28
C GLU A 160 0.38 12.74 13.32
N HIS A 161 -0.07 12.66 14.57
CA HIS A 161 0.62 11.87 15.59
C HIS A 161 0.61 10.38 15.25
N HIS A 162 -0.40 9.90 14.51
CA HIS A 162 -0.48 8.50 14.08
C HIS A 162 0.61 8.09 13.07
N CYS A 163 1.37 9.04 12.52
CA CYS A 163 2.58 8.71 11.76
C CYS A 163 3.69 8.14 12.64
N LEU A 164 3.57 8.31 13.96
CA LEU A 164 4.42 7.67 14.96
C LEU A 164 3.60 6.60 15.71
N ARG A 165 4.27 5.70 16.37
CA ARG A 165 3.63 4.77 17.30
C ARG A 165 3.92 5.19 18.72
N PRO A 166 3.03 4.89 19.71
CA PRO A 166 3.35 5.14 21.10
C PRO A 166 4.57 4.31 21.52
N ILE A 167 5.46 4.91 22.28
CA ILE A 167 6.53 4.17 22.93
C ILE A 167 5.89 3.27 23.99
N PRO A 168 6.18 1.94 23.99
CA PRO A 168 5.57 1.02 24.93
C PRO A 168 5.82 1.41 26.38
N GLN A 169 4.79 1.36 27.23
CA GLN A 169 4.91 1.70 28.64
C GLN A 169 6.00 0.88 29.36
N THR A 170 6.09 -0.41 29.02
CA THR A 170 7.13 -1.30 29.58
C THR A 170 8.55 -0.83 29.28
N TYR A 171 8.77 -0.19 28.12
CA TYR A 171 10.06 0.41 27.78
C TYR A 171 10.30 1.66 28.65
N LEU A 172 9.32 2.55 28.75
CA LEU A 172 9.42 3.76 29.57
C LEU A 172 9.64 3.43 31.04
N ASP A 173 9.04 2.35 31.54
CA ASP A 173 9.22 1.88 32.92
C ASP A 173 10.62 1.33 33.20
N ALA A 174 11.30 0.84 32.15
CA ALA A 174 12.65 0.28 32.27
C ALA A 174 13.76 1.34 32.17
N ILE A 175 13.45 2.54 31.67
CA ILE A 175 14.44 3.61 31.54
C ILE A 175 14.86 4.12 32.92
N GLN A 176 16.16 4.28 33.12
CA GLN A 176 16.73 4.94 34.29
C GLN A 176 17.44 6.22 33.89
N LYS A 177 17.24 7.27 34.70
CA LYS A 177 17.91 8.55 34.57
C LYS A 177 18.53 8.92 35.91
N ASP A 178 19.80 9.24 35.95
CA ASP A 178 20.55 9.59 37.16
C ASP A 178 20.40 8.55 38.31
N GLY A 179 20.27 7.27 37.93
CA GLY A 179 20.17 6.14 38.87
C GLY A 179 18.76 5.89 39.45
N HIS A 180 17.74 6.56 38.97
CA HIS A 180 16.34 6.31 39.37
C HIS A 180 15.45 6.05 38.13
N ALA A 181 14.32 5.36 38.35
CA ALA A 181 13.32 5.18 37.30
C ALA A 181 12.68 6.54 36.95
N LEU A 182 12.28 6.69 35.68
CA LEU A 182 11.62 7.92 35.23
C LEU A 182 10.35 8.21 36.02
N THR A 183 10.18 9.47 36.40
CA THR A 183 8.92 10.01 36.94
C THR A 183 7.83 10.00 35.88
N SER A 184 6.57 10.24 36.30
CA SER A 184 5.44 10.32 35.33
C SER A 184 5.63 11.45 34.30
N GLU A 185 6.15 12.60 34.74
CA GLU A 185 6.44 13.74 33.87
C GLU A 185 7.54 13.42 32.87
N GLU A 186 8.61 12.75 33.31
CA GLU A 186 9.70 12.35 32.44
C GLU A 186 9.26 11.30 31.41
N LYS A 187 8.45 10.29 31.82
CA LYS A 187 7.86 9.33 30.89
C LYS A 187 6.99 9.99 29.83
N LYS A 188 6.19 10.99 30.23
CA LYS A 188 5.39 11.76 29.30
C LYS A 188 6.23 12.60 28.35
N ALA A 189 7.38 13.10 28.79
CA ALA A 189 8.30 13.87 27.97
C ALA A 189 9.06 12.98 26.96
N GLU A 190 9.30 11.73 27.32
CA GLU A 190 9.95 10.73 26.43
C GLU A 190 8.97 10.12 25.42
N GLN A 191 7.66 10.22 25.66
CA GLN A 191 6.64 9.66 24.78
C GLN A 191 6.55 10.44 23.47
N ASN A 192 6.19 9.76 22.37
CA ASN A 192 5.92 10.42 21.12
C ASN A 192 4.73 11.39 21.24
N PRO A 193 4.79 12.56 20.55
CA PRO A 193 3.73 13.56 20.63
C PRO A 193 2.34 12.99 20.33
N GLY A 194 1.36 13.31 21.15
CA GLY A 194 -0.04 12.90 20.98
C GLY A 194 -0.44 11.63 21.75
N TYR A 195 0.50 10.99 22.43
CA TYR A 195 0.23 9.79 23.25
C TYR A 195 0.45 10.04 24.75
#